data_f7797251defae2c3c06eddbea1b6adfb
#
_entry.id   f7797251defae2c3c06eddbea1b6adfb
#
_cell.length_a   1.000
_cell.length_b   1.000
_cell.length_c   1.000
_cell.angle_alpha   90.00
_cell.angle_beta   90.00
_cell.angle_gamma   90.00
#
_symmetry.space_group_name_H-M   'P 1'
#
loop_
_entity.id
_entity.type
_entity.pdbx_description
1 polymer ?
#
loop_
_entity_poly.entity_id
_entity_poly.type
_entity_poly.pdbx_seq_one_letter_code
_entity_poly.pdbx_strand_id
1 'polypeptide(L)'
;NDIVQLNYYDVNKPLEYSRVNIITYIEDITNYDLKPARNHKWEVRGDISFEGNRLSVTYFHENLTSGFRTSSFYAPFSYRKYDHSAVDASGLQGPPALEDIPYTDMKALNGYRQSANGSRIDKQGIEFQFTSQRISALRTAVVINGAWFRSVYTNSRPMFETVADVVDNRPVSEEYVGLYDWNDGRVNEQFNTNFQLDTQIPEWGLIFSTSVQCMWFVSTRVMWKNGVPVSYMAASDGKLYPYTEVSAADPKLQFLIKTYNDDLYKKQTIPT
;
A
#
# COMPACT_ATOMS: atom_id res chain seq x y z
N ASN A 1 -1.54 9.37 -19.44
CA ASN A 1 -1.99 10.53 -18.67
C ASN A 1 -2.33 11.68 -19.63
N ASP A 2 -3.50 12.28 -19.48
CA ASP A 2 -3.98 13.35 -20.35
C ASP A 2 -3.77 14.70 -19.69
N ILE A 3 -3.18 15.63 -20.43
CA ILE A 3 -2.88 16.98 -19.97
C ILE A 3 -3.66 17.98 -20.84
N VAL A 4 -4.47 18.79 -20.20
CA VAL A 4 -5.22 19.85 -20.87
C VAL A 4 -4.30 21.05 -21.08
N GLN A 5 -3.95 21.33 -22.33
CA GLN A 5 -3.13 22.46 -22.75
C GLN A 5 -3.96 23.73 -22.92
N LEU A 6 -5.16 23.61 -23.44
CA LEU A 6 -6.14 24.68 -23.61
C LEU A 6 -7.52 24.16 -23.23
N ASN A 7 -8.26 24.95 -22.48
CA ASN A 7 -9.70 24.76 -22.25
C ASN A 7 -10.38 26.13 -22.42
N TYR A 8 -10.79 26.42 -23.63
CA TYR A 8 -11.54 27.64 -23.98
C TYR A 8 -13.01 27.31 -24.14
N TYR A 9 -13.85 27.99 -23.41
CA TYR A 9 -15.30 27.87 -23.48
C TYR A 9 -15.93 29.19 -23.97
N ASP A 10 -16.60 29.18 -25.11
CA ASP A 10 -17.34 30.32 -25.61
C ASP A 10 -18.78 30.29 -25.07
N VAL A 11 -19.17 31.36 -24.36
CA VAL A 11 -20.47 31.45 -23.68
C VAL A 11 -21.62 31.61 -24.66
N ASN A 12 -21.39 32.27 -25.82
CA ASN A 12 -22.42 32.58 -26.81
C ASN A 12 -22.65 31.44 -27.79
N LYS A 13 -21.58 30.77 -28.21
CA LYS A 13 -21.62 29.69 -29.21
C LYS A 13 -20.78 28.49 -28.72
N PRO A 14 -21.15 27.82 -27.62
CA PRO A 14 -20.31 26.82 -26.97
C PRO A 14 -19.99 25.60 -27.85
N LEU A 15 -20.90 25.19 -28.74
CA LEU A 15 -20.69 24.05 -29.63
C LEU A 15 -19.84 24.37 -30.87
N GLU A 16 -19.82 25.63 -31.27
CA GLU A 16 -19.15 26.04 -32.51
C GLU A 16 -17.77 26.65 -32.26
N TYR A 17 -17.59 27.40 -31.14
CA TYR A 17 -16.40 28.23 -30.89
C TYR A 17 -15.58 27.79 -29.71
N SER A 18 -16.06 26.86 -28.89
CA SER A 18 -15.26 26.31 -27.81
C SER A 18 -14.17 25.35 -28.33
N ARG A 19 -13.03 25.31 -27.63
CA ARG A 19 -11.92 24.42 -27.97
C ARG A 19 -11.26 23.84 -26.71
N VAL A 20 -11.08 22.51 -26.71
CA VAL A 20 -10.23 21.81 -25.76
C VAL A 20 -9.06 21.20 -26.52
N ASN A 21 -7.84 21.47 -26.09
CA ASN A 21 -6.65 20.83 -26.61
C ASN A 21 -5.99 19.99 -25.53
N ILE A 22 -5.80 18.71 -25.79
CA ILE A 22 -5.27 17.73 -24.85
C ILE A 22 -4.09 17.03 -25.49
N ILE A 23 -3.05 16.82 -24.70
CA ILE A 23 -1.91 15.98 -25.06
C ILE A 23 -1.91 14.74 -24.16
N THR A 24 -1.72 13.56 -24.74
CA THR A 24 -1.66 12.29 -24.00
C THR A 24 -0.22 11.81 -23.91
N TYR A 25 0.23 11.57 -22.68
CA TYR A 25 1.52 10.94 -22.40
C TYR A 25 1.32 9.46 -22.11
N ILE A 26 2.09 8.63 -22.82
CA ILE A 26 2.10 7.18 -22.67
C ILE A 26 3.46 6.78 -22.13
N GLU A 27 3.46 6.13 -20.96
CA GLU A 27 4.66 5.60 -20.33
C GLU A 27 4.72 4.07 -20.50
N ASP A 28 5.89 3.54 -20.80
CA ASP A 28 6.13 2.10 -20.72
C ASP A 28 6.29 1.70 -19.25
N ILE A 29 5.27 1.05 -18.73
CA ILE A 29 5.25 0.57 -17.33
C ILE A 29 5.90 -0.81 -17.17
N THR A 30 6.50 -1.35 -18.23
CA THR A 30 7.21 -2.64 -18.17
C THR A 30 8.48 -2.52 -17.35
N ASN A 31 8.65 -3.36 -16.35
CA ASN A 31 9.88 -3.44 -15.58
C ASN A 31 10.70 -4.64 -16.01
N TYR A 32 11.72 -4.39 -16.83
CA TYR A 32 12.65 -5.42 -17.31
C TYR A 32 13.66 -5.89 -16.26
N ASP A 33 13.77 -5.17 -15.13
CA ASP A 33 14.69 -5.46 -14.02
C ASP A 33 14.04 -6.30 -12.92
N LEU A 34 12.81 -6.79 -13.14
CA LEU A 34 12.13 -7.65 -12.17
C LEU A 34 12.92 -8.93 -11.92
N LYS A 35 13.17 -9.21 -10.65
CA LYS A 35 13.83 -10.44 -10.20
C LYS A 35 12.82 -11.38 -9.57
N PRO A 36 13.02 -12.71 -9.65
CA PRO A 36 12.16 -13.66 -8.97
C PRO A 36 12.06 -13.36 -7.46
N ALA A 37 10.86 -13.46 -6.93
CA ALA A 37 10.65 -13.39 -5.49
C ALA A 37 11.29 -14.63 -4.84
N ARG A 38 11.94 -14.42 -3.69
CA ARG A 38 12.57 -15.50 -2.93
C ARG A 38 11.93 -15.57 -1.55
N ASN A 39 11.44 -16.75 -1.26
CA ASN A 39 10.83 -17.06 0.03
C ASN A 39 11.60 -18.22 0.68
N HIS A 40 12.02 -18.05 1.92
CA HIS A 40 12.66 -19.06 2.74
C HIS A 40 11.71 -19.44 3.85
N LYS A 41 11.30 -20.71 3.88
CA LYS A 41 10.45 -21.25 4.95
C LYS A 41 11.18 -22.43 5.59
N TRP A 42 11.11 -22.47 6.92
CA TRP A 42 11.50 -23.64 7.70
C TRP A 42 10.49 -23.85 8.83
N GLU A 43 10.37 -25.08 9.25
CA GLU A 43 9.48 -25.47 10.33
C GLU A 43 10.11 -26.64 11.12
N VAL A 44 9.80 -26.64 12.43
CA VAL A 44 10.20 -27.72 13.33
C VAL A 44 8.93 -28.19 14.03
N ARG A 45 8.70 -29.51 14.00
CA ARG A 45 7.57 -30.15 14.63
C ARG A 45 8.02 -31.17 15.66
N GLY A 46 7.36 -31.17 16.81
CA GLY A 46 7.46 -32.18 17.85
C GLY A 46 6.10 -32.84 18.08
N ASP A 47 6.11 -34.18 18.18
CA ASP A 47 4.94 -34.98 18.51
C ASP A 47 5.23 -35.77 19.80
N ILE A 48 4.34 -35.68 20.80
CA ILE A 48 4.44 -36.39 22.06
C ILE A 48 3.16 -37.23 22.23
N SER A 49 3.32 -38.50 22.52
CA SER A 49 2.22 -39.40 22.86
C SER A 49 2.41 -39.94 24.29
N PHE A 50 1.34 -39.83 25.08
CA PHE A 50 1.34 -40.29 26.47
C PHE A 50 -0.07 -40.76 26.88
N GLU A 51 -0.15 -41.89 27.47
CA GLU A 51 -1.38 -42.47 28.00
C GLU A 51 -2.60 -42.37 27.04
N GLY A 52 -2.37 -42.63 25.74
CA GLY A 52 -3.39 -42.53 24.70
C GLY A 52 -3.74 -41.12 24.23
N ASN A 53 -3.09 -40.11 24.81
CA ASN A 53 -3.20 -38.73 24.35
C ASN A 53 -2.07 -38.40 23.37
N ARG A 54 -2.27 -37.43 22.52
CA ARG A 54 -1.27 -36.94 21.57
C ARG A 54 -1.25 -35.40 21.56
N LEU A 55 -0.04 -34.84 21.69
CA LEU A 55 0.23 -33.42 21.50
C LEU A 55 1.22 -33.25 20.34
N SER A 56 0.85 -32.43 19.38
CA SER A 56 1.71 -31.99 18.29
C SER A 56 1.93 -30.47 18.42
N VAL A 57 3.17 -30.03 18.32
CA VAL A 57 3.51 -28.60 18.28
C VAL A 57 4.45 -28.36 17.11
N THR A 58 4.12 -27.36 16.31
CA THR A 58 4.92 -26.91 15.15
C THR A 58 5.28 -25.44 15.33
N TYR A 59 6.58 -25.12 15.25
CA TYR A 59 7.05 -23.76 15.07
C TYR A 59 7.45 -23.57 13.60
N PHE A 60 7.09 -22.45 13.00
CA PHE A 60 7.49 -22.11 11.65
C PHE A 60 7.99 -20.67 11.54
N HIS A 61 8.90 -20.45 10.61
CA HIS A 61 9.36 -19.13 10.20
C HIS A 61 9.46 -19.06 8.68
N GLU A 62 8.96 -17.95 8.12
CA GLU A 62 8.92 -17.67 6.70
C GLU A 62 9.43 -16.26 6.44
N ASN A 63 10.36 -16.12 5.51
CA ASN A 63 10.95 -14.84 5.15
C ASN A 63 10.95 -14.65 3.64
N LEU A 64 10.13 -13.71 3.16
CA LEU A 64 10.11 -13.23 1.80
C LEU A 64 10.94 -11.95 1.70
N THR A 65 12.02 -11.95 0.91
CA THR A 65 12.97 -10.82 0.86
C THR A 65 12.86 -9.94 -0.37
N SER A 66 12.23 -10.41 -1.43
CA SER A 66 12.17 -9.73 -2.73
C SER A 66 10.81 -9.88 -3.41
N GLY A 67 9.72 -9.80 -2.61
CA GLY A 67 8.36 -9.90 -3.13
C GLY A 67 8.03 -8.76 -4.08
N PHE A 68 7.04 -8.98 -4.94
CA PHE A 68 6.56 -7.97 -5.87
C PHE A 68 5.69 -6.95 -5.16
N ARG A 69 5.82 -5.71 -5.60
CA ARG A 69 5.03 -4.60 -5.13
C ARG A 69 4.83 -3.60 -6.25
N THR A 70 3.63 -3.05 -6.37
CA THR A 70 3.38 -1.90 -7.22
C THR A 70 3.89 -0.65 -6.51
N SER A 71 4.79 0.07 -7.14
CA SER A 71 5.37 1.32 -6.65
C SER A 71 5.07 2.46 -7.62
N SER A 72 5.00 3.67 -7.09
CA SER A 72 4.86 4.88 -7.89
C SER A 72 6.24 5.35 -8.36
N PHE A 73 6.30 5.75 -9.62
CA PHE A 73 7.47 6.35 -10.27
C PHE A 73 7.03 7.64 -10.96
N TYR A 74 7.99 8.51 -11.25
CA TYR A 74 7.72 9.79 -11.86
C TYR A 74 8.72 10.07 -12.98
N ALA A 75 8.21 10.65 -14.06
CA ALA A 75 9.01 11.12 -15.18
C ALA A 75 8.68 12.59 -15.46
N PRO A 76 9.66 13.45 -15.74
CA PRO A 76 9.41 14.82 -16.13
C PRO A 76 8.88 14.87 -17.56
N PHE A 77 7.94 15.74 -17.84
CA PHE A 77 7.45 16.04 -19.17
C PHE A 77 7.26 17.53 -19.37
N SER A 78 7.25 17.97 -20.64
CA SER A 78 7.03 19.36 -21.01
C SER A 78 5.75 19.48 -21.81
N TYR A 79 4.99 20.53 -21.55
CA TYR A 79 3.77 20.84 -22.30
C TYR A 79 3.59 22.35 -22.41
N ARG A 80 2.78 22.79 -23.39
CA ARG A 80 2.40 24.18 -23.54
C ARG A 80 1.08 24.42 -22.81
N LYS A 81 1.07 25.43 -21.95
CA LYS A 81 -0.16 25.91 -21.32
C LYS A 81 -0.58 27.20 -22.01
N TYR A 82 -1.67 27.13 -22.77
CA TYR A 82 -2.19 28.27 -23.49
C TYR A 82 -3.04 29.17 -22.57
N ASP A 83 -2.88 30.47 -22.77
CA ASP A 83 -3.66 31.47 -22.01
C ASP A 83 -5.01 31.68 -22.67
N HIS A 84 -6.02 30.98 -22.19
CA HIS A 84 -7.39 31.10 -22.68
C HIS A 84 -7.99 32.51 -22.49
N SER A 85 -7.47 33.32 -21.57
CA SER A 85 -7.94 34.69 -21.33
C SER A 85 -7.52 35.68 -22.41
N ALA A 86 -6.50 35.32 -23.18
CA ALA A 86 -6.00 36.14 -24.30
C ALA A 86 -6.80 35.93 -25.61
N VAL A 87 -7.79 35.05 -25.61
CA VAL A 87 -8.62 34.81 -26.80
C VAL A 87 -9.61 35.99 -27.00
N ASP A 88 -9.50 36.69 -28.12
CA ASP A 88 -10.48 37.71 -28.52
C ASP A 88 -11.78 37.06 -29.07
N ALA A 89 -12.78 36.93 -28.21
CA ALA A 89 -14.06 36.32 -28.55
C ALA A 89 -14.83 37.11 -29.63
N SER A 90 -14.57 38.42 -29.78
CA SER A 90 -15.33 39.28 -30.73
C SER A 90 -15.00 39.02 -32.19
N GLY A 91 -13.80 38.55 -32.49
CA GLY A 91 -13.28 38.28 -33.82
C GLY A 91 -13.44 36.84 -34.30
N LEU A 92 -13.93 35.93 -33.46
CA LEU A 92 -13.96 34.50 -33.79
C LEU A 92 -14.93 34.16 -34.91
N GLN A 93 -14.43 33.39 -35.88
CA GLN A 93 -15.23 32.78 -36.99
C GLN A 93 -15.39 31.26 -36.79
N GLY A 94 -14.87 30.72 -35.69
CA GLY A 94 -14.87 29.31 -35.32
C GLY A 94 -14.04 29.11 -34.05
N PRO A 95 -13.67 27.85 -33.70
CA PRO A 95 -12.82 27.59 -32.57
C PRO A 95 -11.47 28.32 -32.71
N PRO A 96 -10.89 28.94 -31.63
CA PRO A 96 -9.66 29.69 -31.75
C PRO A 96 -8.49 28.82 -32.21
N ALA A 97 -7.68 29.33 -33.14
CA ALA A 97 -6.45 28.64 -33.57
C ALA A 97 -5.40 28.71 -32.52
N LEU A 98 -4.65 27.60 -32.30
CA LEU A 98 -3.63 27.54 -31.25
C LEU A 98 -2.46 28.47 -31.51
N GLU A 99 -2.18 28.74 -32.81
CA GLU A 99 -1.08 29.61 -33.25
C GLU A 99 -1.28 31.06 -32.80
N ASP A 100 -2.55 31.47 -32.60
CA ASP A 100 -2.92 32.83 -32.23
C ASP A 100 -2.99 33.04 -30.70
N ILE A 101 -2.86 31.96 -29.92
CA ILE A 101 -2.97 32.02 -28.46
C ILE A 101 -1.58 32.01 -27.82
N PRO A 102 -1.27 33.00 -26.99
CA PRO A 102 -0.04 32.97 -26.19
C PRO A 102 0.01 31.72 -25.31
N TYR A 103 1.22 31.18 -25.12
CA TYR A 103 1.44 30.04 -24.25
C TYR A 103 2.68 30.19 -23.39
N THR A 104 2.72 29.42 -22.31
CA THR A 104 3.88 29.24 -21.46
C THR A 104 4.33 27.79 -21.54
N ASP A 105 5.63 27.56 -21.76
CA ASP A 105 6.21 26.22 -21.65
C ASP A 105 6.27 25.81 -20.17
N MET A 106 5.58 24.75 -19.86
CA MET A 106 5.47 24.19 -18.53
C MET A 106 6.20 22.87 -18.44
N LYS A 107 6.75 22.58 -17.25
CA LYS A 107 7.27 21.27 -16.90
C LYS A 107 6.49 20.72 -15.71
N ALA A 108 6.19 19.44 -15.75
CA ALA A 108 5.50 18.75 -14.68
C ALA A 108 6.01 17.31 -14.53
N LEU A 109 5.67 16.68 -13.42
CA LEU A 109 5.95 15.27 -13.16
C LEU A 109 4.76 14.44 -13.57
N ASN A 110 4.96 13.46 -14.44
CA ASN A 110 3.98 12.43 -14.75
C ASN A 110 4.19 11.23 -13.84
N GLY A 111 3.21 10.94 -12.98
CA GLY A 111 3.24 9.78 -12.10
C GLY A 111 2.67 8.55 -12.81
N TYR A 112 3.38 7.44 -12.71
CA TYR A 112 2.92 6.13 -13.18
C TYR A 112 3.21 5.04 -12.15
N ARG A 113 2.55 3.89 -12.30
CA ARG A 113 2.73 2.75 -11.41
C ARG A 113 3.38 1.60 -12.15
N GLN A 114 4.39 1.02 -11.53
CA GLN A 114 5.13 -0.10 -12.08
C GLN A 114 5.35 -1.16 -11.01
N SER A 115 5.30 -2.43 -11.39
CA SER A 115 5.67 -3.54 -10.49
C SER A 115 7.18 -3.53 -10.27
N ALA A 116 7.60 -3.65 -9.02
CA ALA A 116 9.00 -3.70 -8.61
C ALA A 116 9.21 -4.72 -7.48
N ASN A 117 10.44 -5.19 -7.32
CA ASN A 117 10.81 -5.94 -6.14
C ASN A 117 10.99 -4.96 -4.97
N GLY A 118 10.29 -5.17 -3.87
CA GLY A 118 10.35 -4.25 -2.73
C GLY A 118 9.54 -4.74 -1.54
N SER A 119 8.65 -5.71 -1.73
CA SER A 119 7.91 -6.30 -0.62
C SER A 119 8.80 -7.24 0.20
N ARG A 120 8.73 -7.10 1.51
CA ARG A 120 9.34 -7.99 2.48
C ARG A 120 8.28 -8.48 3.45
N ILE A 121 8.29 -9.77 3.74
CA ILE A 121 7.40 -10.38 4.73
C ILE A 121 8.26 -11.24 5.64
N ASP A 122 8.14 -11.02 6.94
CA ASP A 122 8.66 -11.89 7.98
C ASP A 122 7.48 -12.43 8.76
N LYS A 123 7.29 -13.75 8.72
CA LYS A 123 6.16 -14.43 9.35
C LYS A 123 6.67 -15.58 10.21
N GLN A 124 6.19 -15.63 11.44
CA GLN A 124 6.48 -16.73 12.35
C GLN A 124 5.25 -17.10 13.16
N GLY A 125 5.21 -18.33 13.63
CA GLY A 125 4.09 -18.78 14.41
C GLY A 125 4.31 -20.13 15.08
N ILE A 126 3.39 -20.42 15.99
CA ILE A 126 3.30 -21.70 16.68
C ILE A 126 1.91 -22.27 16.43
N GLU A 127 1.87 -23.48 15.94
CA GLU A 127 0.64 -24.27 15.79
C GLU A 127 0.71 -25.44 16.75
N PHE A 128 -0.42 -25.77 17.36
CA PHE A 128 -0.52 -26.94 18.22
C PHE A 128 -1.83 -27.69 18.02
N GLN A 129 -1.79 -28.98 18.23
CA GLN A 129 -2.94 -29.85 18.27
C GLN A 129 -2.79 -30.84 19.41
N PHE A 130 -3.80 -30.89 20.28
CA PHE A 130 -3.96 -31.90 21.31
C PHE A 130 -5.15 -32.76 21.00
N THR A 131 -4.98 -34.07 21.10
CA THR A 131 -6.06 -35.07 20.95
C THR A 131 -6.02 -35.97 22.17
N SER A 132 -7.12 -36.01 22.94
CA SER A 132 -7.21 -36.88 24.09
C SER A 132 -7.61 -38.31 23.70
N GLN A 133 -7.20 -39.29 24.49
CA GLN A 133 -7.94 -40.52 24.54
C GLN A 133 -9.40 -40.24 24.99
N ARG A 134 -10.32 -41.17 24.73
CA ARG A 134 -11.70 -41.03 25.21
C ARG A 134 -11.72 -41.10 26.73
N ILE A 135 -12.24 -40.07 27.38
CA ILE A 135 -12.44 -40.01 28.83
C ILE A 135 -13.59 -40.89 29.17
N SER A 136 -13.34 -42.06 29.78
CA SER A 136 -14.34 -43.12 30.00
C SER A 136 -15.54 -42.63 30.80
N ALA A 137 -15.34 -41.83 31.85
CA ALA A 137 -16.40 -41.31 32.71
C ALA A 137 -17.40 -40.39 31.95
N LEU A 138 -16.91 -39.64 30.96
CA LEU A 138 -17.70 -38.70 30.15
C LEU A 138 -18.04 -39.28 28.77
N ARG A 139 -17.40 -40.40 28.40
CA ARG A 139 -17.50 -41.01 27.07
C ARG A 139 -17.14 -40.01 25.93
N THR A 140 -16.31 -39.03 26.25
CA THR A 140 -15.98 -37.89 25.42
C THR A 140 -14.49 -37.91 25.01
N ALA A 141 -14.21 -37.71 23.75
CA ALA A 141 -12.88 -37.35 23.24
C ALA A 141 -12.79 -35.84 23.05
N VAL A 142 -11.65 -35.28 23.35
CA VAL A 142 -11.35 -33.84 23.23
C VAL A 142 -10.28 -33.63 22.19
N VAL A 143 -10.54 -32.75 21.25
CA VAL A 143 -9.53 -32.22 20.30
C VAL A 143 -9.43 -30.73 20.51
N ILE A 144 -8.21 -30.25 20.78
CA ILE A 144 -7.92 -28.83 20.88
C ILE A 144 -6.83 -28.52 19.85
N ASN A 145 -7.09 -27.57 18.98
CA ASN A 145 -6.05 -27.06 18.10
C ASN A 145 -6.02 -25.53 18.18
N GLY A 146 -4.88 -24.96 17.89
CA GLY A 146 -4.73 -23.52 17.92
C GLY A 146 -3.48 -23.06 17.20
N ALA A 147 -3.48 -21.78 16.89
CA ALA A 147 -2.35 -21.14 16.23
C ALA A 147 -2.17 -19.72 16.76
N TRP A 148 -0.93 -19.40 17.09
CA TRP A 148 -0.46 -18.05 17.22
C TRP A 148 0.48 -17.73 16.07
N PHE A 149 0.30 -16.59 15.44
CA PHE A 149 1.25 -16.11 14.45
C PHE A 149 1.37 -14.59 14.43
N ARG A 150 2.55 -14.16 14.03
CA ARG A 150 2.92 -12.78 13.83
C ARG A 150 3.50 -12.60 12.43
N SER A 151 2.97 -11.64 11.68
CA SER A 151 3.45 -11.29 10.34
C SER A 151 3.86 -9.82 10.32
N VAL A 152 5.06 -9.56 9.83
CA VAL A 152 5.61 -8.22 9.62
C VAL A 152 5.74 -7.99 8.12
N TYR A 153 4.96 -7.05 7.61
CA TYR A 153 5.02 -6.60 6.22
C TYR A 153 5.81 -5.31 6.16
N THR A 154 6.79 -5.22 5.28
CA THR A 154 7.63 -4.04 5.14
C THR A 154 7.97 -3.78 3.68
N ASN A 155 8.50 -2.58 3.41
CA ASN A 155 9.08 -2.24 2.13
C ASN A 155 10.61 -2.14 2.29
N SER A 156 11.36 -2.68 1.35
CA SER A 156 12.83 -2.67 1.35
C SER A 156 13.44 -1.58 0.46
N ARG A 157 12.61 -0.73 -0.13
CA ARG A 157 13.05 0.35 -1.02
C ARG A 157 12.36 1.66 -0.65
N PRO A 158 13.02 2.81 -0.85
CA PRO A 158 12.39 4.11 -0.77
C PRO A 158 11.22 4.22 -1.76
N MET A 159 10.22 5.01 -1.42
CA MET A 159 9.00 5.18 -2.19
C MET A 159 8.73 6.64 -2.46
N PHE A 160 8.29 6.94 -3.69
CA PHE A 160 7.74 8.24 -4.00
C PHE A 160 6.33 8.38 -3.45
N GLU A 161 6.07 9.51 -2.82
CA GLU A 161 4.71 9.91 -2.45
C GLU A 161 4.47 11.39 -2.73
N THR A 162 3.29 11.69 -3.24
CA THR A 162 2.85 13.06 -3.50
C THR A 162 2.27 13.70 -2.24
N VAL A 163 2.20 15.02 -2.28
CA VAL A 163 1.42 15.84 -1.35
C VAL A 163 0.27 16.52 -2.10
N ALA A 164 -0.81 16.80 -1.40
CA ALA A 164 -2.01 17.38 -2.00
C ALA A 164 -2.02 18.91 -1.97
N ASP A 165 -0.95 19.52 -1.46
CA ASP A 165 -0.88 20.96 -1.28
C ASP A 165 -0.74 21.70 -2.61
N VAL A 166 -1.26 22.93 -2.62
CA VAL A 166 -1.25 23.85 -3.77
C VAL A 166 -0.57 25.14 -3.37
N VAL A 167 0.44 25.55 -4.13
CA VAL A 167 1.18 26.82 -3.95
C VAL A 167 1.12 27.59 -5.27
N ASP A 168 0.81 28.88 -5.20
CA ASP A 168 0.67 29.76 -6.37
C ASP A 168 -0.28 29.21 -7.45
N ASN A 169 -1.44 28.69 -7.02
CA ASN A 169 -2.45 28.05 -7.86
C ASN A 169 -1.95 26.83 -8.66
N ARG A 170 -0.87 26.21 -8.22
CA ARG A 170 -0.30 25.01 -8.83
C ARG A 170 -0.09 23.91 -7.78
N PRO A 171 -0.50 22.65 -8.06
CA PRO A 171 -0.19 21.55 -7.17
C PRO A 171 1.31 21.37 -7.00
N VAL A 172 1.80 21.26 -5.76
CA VAL A 172 3.22 20.98 -5.47
C VAL A 172 3.67 19.69 -6.15
N SER A 173 2.78 18.70 -6.22
CA SER A 173 3.04 17.41 -6.86
C SER A 173 3.31 17.47 -8.37
N GLU A 174 2.98 18.56 -9.05
CA GLU A 174 3.38 18.78 -10.45
C GLU A 174 4.83 19.17 -10.58
N GLU A 175 5.39 19.91 -9.62
CA GLU A 175 6.74 20.42 -9.63
C GLU A 175 7.72 19.54 -8.86
N TYR A 176 7.28 18.97 -7.74
CA TYR A 176 8.12 18.21 -6.81
C TYR A 176 7.42 16.96 -6.28
N VAL A 177 8.17 15.89 -6.12
CA VAL A 177 7.72 14.67 -5.45
C VAL A 177 8.77 14.20 -4.47
N GLY A 178 8.36 13.89 -3.24
CA GLY A 178 9.25 13.37 -2.20
C GLY A 178 9.52 11.89 -2.35
N LEU A 179 10.77 11.49 -2.12
CA LEU A 179 11.21 10.10 -2.00
C LEU A 179 11.47 9.82 -0.51
N TYR A 180 10.80 8.81 0.05
CA TYR A 180 10.82 8.54 1.48
C TYR A 180 11.38 7.15 1.75
N ASP A 181 12.37 7.09 2.65
CA ASP A 181 12.96 5.85 3.14
C ASP A 181 12.29 5.47 4.45
N TRP A 182 11.04 5.09 4.38
CA TRP A 182 10.30 4.61 5.53
C TRP A 182 9.75 3.21 5.34
N ASN A 183 9.54 2.59 6.46
CA ASN A 183 8.88 1.33 6.51
C ASN A 183 7.38 1.57 6.64
N ASP A 184 6.66 1.51 5.53
CA ASP A 184 5.21 1.70 5.45
C ASP A 184 4.43 0.42 5.80
N GLY A 185 5.08 -0.47 6.52
CA GLY A 185 4.60 -1.80 6.78
C GLY A 185 3.54 -1.89 7.85
N ARG A 186 3.21 -3.15 8.13
CA ARG A 186 2.17 -3.53 9.08
C ARG A 186 2.65 -4.74 9.88
N VAL A 187 2.39 -4.73 11.16
CA VAL A 187 2.52 -5.90 12.03
C VAL A 187 1.14 -6.42 12.34
N ASN A 188 0.86 -7.64 11.95
CA ASN A 188 -0.35 -8.37 12.31
C ASN A 188 0.01 -9.51 13.25
N GLU A 189 -0.77 -9.68 14.29
CA GLU A 189 -0.59 -10.72 15.27
C GLU A 189 -1.96 -11.26 15.69
N GLN A 190 -2.09 -12.57 15.77
CA GLN A 190 -3.33 -13.18 16.23
C GLN A 190 -3.10 -14.50 16.96
N PHE A 191 -4.04 -14.84 17.82
CA PHE A 191 -4.10 -16.14 18.50
C PHE A 191 -5.52 -16.65 18.50
N ASN A 192 -5.72 -17.87 18.03
CA ASN A 192 -6.99 -18.56 18.01
C ASN A 192 -6.86 -20.00 18.47
N THR A 193 -7.96 -20.55 18.99
CA THR A 193 -8.10 -21.96 19.32
C THR A 193 -9.46 -22.48 18.92
N ASN A 194 -9.50 -23.78 18.58
CA ASN A 194 -10.72 -24.53 18.35
C ASN A 194 -10.76 -25.69 19.35
N PHE A 195 -11.91 -25.89 19.96
CA PHE A 195 -12.23 -26.99 20.86
C PHE A 195 -13.29 -27.86 20.19
N GLN A 196 -13.05 -29.15 20.11
CA GLN A 196 -14.02 -30.12 19.64
C GLN A 196 -14.18 -31.19 20.69
N LEU A 197 -15.43 -31.49 21.03
CA LEU A 197 -15.85 -32.52 21.99
C LEU A 197 -16.72 -33.52 21.26
N ASP A 198 -16.33 -34.80 21.25
CA ASP A 198 -17.10 -35.89 20.65
C ASP A 198 -17.53 -36.87 21.74
N THR A 199 -18.80 -36.77 22.14
CA THR A 199 -19.41 -37.59 23.19
C THR A 199 -20.24 -38.73 22.56
N GLN A 200 -19.96 -39.96 22.97
CA GLN A 200 -20.72 -41.12 22.53
C GLN A 200 -21.80 -41.49 23.58
N ILE A 201 -23.00 -41.76 23.10
CA ILE A 201 -24.12 -42.24 23.89
C ILE A 201 -24.51 -43.60 23.31
N PRO A 202 -23.81 -44.68 23.70
CA PRO A 202 -24.00 -46.00 23.10
C PRO A 202 -25.40 -46.54 23.28
N GLU A 203 -26.05 -46.22 24.40
CA GLU A 203 -27.40 -46.64 24.71
C GLU A 203 -28.42 -46.16 23.68
N TRP A 204 -28.16 -45.06 23.01
CA TRP A 204 -29.02 -44.49 21.96
C TRP A 204 -28.43 -44.61 20.57
N GLY A 205 -27.20 -45.16 20.44
CA GLY A 205 -26.47 -45.23 19.16
C GLY A 205 -26.10 -43.84 18.61
N LEU A 206 -25.94 -42.82 19.46
CA LEU A 206 -25.69 -41.44 19.07
C LEU A 206 -24.28 -41.03 19.36
N ILE A 207 -23.76 -40.14 18.49
CA ILE A 207 -22.56 -39.37 18.72
C ILE A 207 -22.94 -37.89 18.70
N PHE A 208 -22.63 -37.19 19.78
CA PHE A 208 -22.87 -35.76 19.92
C PHE A 208 -21.54 -35.01 19.80
N SER A 209 -21.39 -34.20 18.74
CA SER A 209 -20.18 -33.40 18.48
C SER A 209 -20.47 -31.93 18.72
N THR A 210 -19.65 -31.31 19.53
CA THR A 210 -19.70 -29.85 19.80
C THR A 210 -18.40 -29.25 19.43
N SER A 211 -18.40 -28.11 18.72
CA SER A 211 -17.22 -27.34 18.43
C SER A 211 -17.39 -25.89 18.88
N VAL A 212 -16.32 -25.35 19.48
CA VAL A 212 -16.22 -23.94 19.88
C VAL A 212 -14.94 -23.37 19.32
N GLN A 213 -15.06 -22.25 18.62
CA GLN A 213 -13.92 -21.50 18.11
C GLN A 213 -13.75 -20.22 18.92
N CYS A 214 -12.54 -19.99 19.41
CA CYS A 214 -12.17 -18.78 20.14
C CYS A 214 -11.09 -18.02 19.41
N MET A 215 -11.32 -16.74 19.14
CA MET A 215 -10.32 -15.78 18.74
C MET A 215 -9.92 -14.97 19.98
N TRP A 216 -8.75 -15.25 20.56
CA TRP A 216 -8.31 -14.63 21.82
C TRP A 216 -7.88 -13.19 21.61
N PHE A 217 -7.20 -12.93 20.52
CA PHE A 217 -6.88 -11.57 20.09
C PHE A 217 -6.53 -11.51 18.62
N VAL A 218 -6.79 -10.35 18.04
CA VAL A 218 -6.26 -9.89 16.77
C VAL A 218 -5.65 -8.51 17.01
N SER A 219 -4.42 -8.33 16.60
CA SER A 219 -3.71 -7.05 16.73
C SER A 219 -3.13 -6.64 15.39
N THR A 220 -3.42 -5.41 14.98
CA THR A 220 -2.81 -4.78 13.83
C THR A 220 -2.14 -3.50 14.26
N ARG A 221 -0.87 -3.33 13.87
CA ARG A 221 -0.12 -2.10 14.08
C ARG A 221 0.48 -1.65 12.76
N VAL A 222 0.15 -0.45 12.32
CA VAL A 222 0.84 0.22 11.22
C VAL A 222 2.19 0.70 11.73
N MET A 223 3.25 0.52 10.95
CA MET A 223 4.60 0.95 11.34
C MET A 223 4.70 2.47 11.26
N TRP A 224 5.45 3.05 12.20
CA TRP A 224 5.61 4.48 12.28
C TRP A 224 6.43 5.01 11.09
N LYS A 225 6.04 6.19 10.58
CA LYS A 225 6.69 6.92 9.51
C LYS A 225 7.13 8.29 10.05
N ASN A 226 8.35 8.70 9.72
CA ASN A 226 8.87 10.00 10.16
C ASN A 226 8.35 11.19 9.35
N GLY A 227 7.77 10.96 8.18
CA GLY A 227 7.20 12.00 7.32
C GLY A 227 8.20 12.87 6.56
N VAL A 228 9.49 12.75 6.83
CA VAL A 228 10.54 13.53 6.16
C VAL A 228 11.08 12.76 4.95
N PRO A 229 11.13 13.37 3.74
CA PRO A 229 11.73 12.71 2.60
C PRO A 229 13.26 12.65 2.75
N VAL A 230 13.87 11.61 2.18
CA VAL A 230 15.35 11.53 2.06
C VAL A 230 15.86 12.28 0.86
N SER A 231 15.01 12.38 -0.18
CA SER A 231 15.30 13.09 -1.42
C SER A 231 14.00 13.59 -2.04
N TYR A 232 14.09 14.43 -3.04
CA TYR A 232 12.97 14.84 -3.87
C TYR A 232 13.36 14.88 -5.35
N MET A 233 12.39 14.70 -6.23
CA MET A 233 12.56 14.88 -7.67
C MET A 233 11.94 16.21 -8.08
N ALA A 234 12.62 16.96 -8.93
CA ALA A 234 12.13 18.20 -9.50
C ALA A 234 11.72 18.01 -10.97
N ALA A 235 10.57 18.57 -11.36
CA ALA A 235 10.08 18.52 -12.74
C ALA A 235 10.99 19.27 -13.73
N SER A 236 11.77 20.22 -13.24
CA SER A 236 12.67 21.05 -14.08
C SER A 236 13.68 20.22 -14.87
N ASP A 237 14.16 19.11 -14.32
CA ASP A 237 15.19 18.26 -14.94
C ASP A 237 15.03 16.77 -14.68
N GLY A 238 14.07 16.35 -13.85
CA GLY A 238 13.81 14.96 -13.49
C GLY A 238 14.86 14.33 -12.58
N LYS A 239 15.73 15.14 -11.96
CA LYS A 239 16.79 14.62 -11.08
C LYS A 239 16.33 14.53 -9.63
N LEU A 240 16.97 13.60 -8.91
CA LEU A 240 16.85 13.47 -7.47
C LEU A 240 17.84 14.37 -6.76
N TYR A 241 17.33 15.16 -5.83
CA TYR A 241 18.09 16.02 -4.95
C TYR A 241 17.93 15.56 -3.50
N PRO A 242 19.00 15.54 -2.69
CA PRO A 242 18.90 15.24 -1.28
C PRO A 242 18.02 16.28 -0.57
N TYR A 243 17.16 15.81 0.31
CA TYR A 243 16.33 16.70 1.14
C TYR A 243 17.13 17.11 2.38
N THR A 244 17.34 18.39 2.57
CA THR A 244 18.18 18.96 3.62
C THR A 244 17.39 20.02 4.42
N GLU A 245 17.99 20.57 5.46
CA GLU A 245 17.42 21.70 6.19
C GLU A 245 17.17 22.93 5.28
N VAL A 246 18.03 23.13 4.28
CA VAL A 246 17.84 24.19 3.27
C VAL A 246 16.60 23.90 2.43
N SER A 247 16.40 22.65 2.03
CA SER A 247 15.18 22.24 1.32
C SER A 247 13.92 22.44 2.17
N ALA A 248 14.00 22.14 3.46
CA ALA A 248 12.88 22.32 4.40
C ALA A 248 12.49 23.78 4.59
N ALA A 249 13.41 24.73 4.37
CA ALA A 249 13.16 26.16 4.44
C ALA A 249 12.57 26.74 3.13
N ASP A 250 12.58 26.00 2.02
CA ASP A 250 11.97 26.42 0.77
C ASP A 250 10.44 26.43 0.86
N PRO A 251 9.75 27.54 0.46
CA PRO A 251 8.29 27.66 0.56
C PRO A 251 7.49 26.56 -0.14
N LYS A 252 8.05 25.91 -1.17
CA LYS A 252 7.39 24.81 -1.88
C LYS A 252 7.78 23.45 -1.32
N LEU A 253 9.08 23.24 -1.05
CA LEU A 253 9.63 21.96 -0.61
C LEU A 253 9.23 21.61 0.84
N GLN A 254 8.93 22.59 1.68
CA GLN A 254 8.45 22.35 3.04
C GLN A 254 7.18 21.49 3.08
N PHE A 255 6.31 21.57 2.06
CA PHE A 255 5.10 20.77 1.95
C PHE A 255 5.38 19.28 1.73
N LEU A 256 6.61 18.92 1.35
CA LEU A 256 7.01 17.52 1.25
C LEU A 256 7.16 16.85 2.63
N ILE A 257 7.26 17.62 3.72
CA ILE A 257 7.23 17.05 5.06
C ILE A 257 5.79 16.64 5.38
N LYS A 258 5.56 15.35 5.53
CA LYS A 258 4.25 14.80 5.84
C LYS A 258 4.04 14.71 7.34
N THR A 259 2.90 15.20 7.80
CA THR A 259 2.45 15.02 9.17
C THR A 259 1.53 13.81 9.25
N TYR A 260 1.76 12.93 10.21
CA TYR A 260 0.94 11.75 10.45
C TYR A 260 0.17 11.90 11.75
N ASN A 261 -1.10 11.51 11.74
CA ASN A 261 -1.85 11.39 12.97
C ASN A 261 -1.34 10.17 13.75
N ASP A 262 -0.72 10.39 14.90
CA ASP A 262 -0.18 9.33 15.75
C ASP A 262 -1.22 8.28 16.14
N ASP A 263 -2.50 8.66 16.23
CA ASP A 263 -3.58 7.73 16.56
C ASP A 263 -3.83 6.68 15.47
N LEU A 264 -3.56 7.00 14.20
CA LEU A 264 -3.66 6.05 13.10
C LEU A 264 -2.56 4.98 13.12
N TYR A 265 -1.46 5.23 13.81
CA TYR A 265 -0.28 4.35 13.85
C TYR A 265 -0.12 3.61 15.18
N LYS A 266 -1.04 3.80 16.12
CA LYS A 266 -1.08 3.04 17.36
C LYS A 266 -1.52 1.60 17.13
N LYS A 267 -1.07 0.72 18.00
CA LYS A 267 -1.50 -0.69 18.01
C LYS A 267 -3.00 -0.73 18.26
N GLN A 268 -3.74 -1.33 17.31
CA GLN A 268 -5.14 -1.65 17.48
C GLN A 268 -5.24 -3.12 17.88
N THR A 269 -5.87 -3.39 19.00
CA THR A 269 -6.20 -4.73 19.45
C THR A 269 -7.71 -4.82 19.53
N ILE A 270 -8.28 -5.80 18.84
CA ILE A 270 -9.71 -6.06 18.88
C ILE A 270 -9.90 -7.10 19.98
N PRO A 271 -10.51 -6.75 21.12
CA PRO A 271 -10.91 -7.73 22.11
C PRO A 271 -12.01 -8.60 21.50
N THR A 272 -11.92 -9.88 21.70
CA THR A 272 -12.92 -10.88 21.25
C THR A 272 -13.83 -11.27 22.39
#